data_9f331723a890b53b522ab7ffa2489e95
#
_entry.id   9f331723a890b53b522ab7ffa2489e95
#
_cell.length_a   1.000
_cell.length_b   1.000
_cell.length_c   1.000
_cell.angle_alpha   90.00
_cell.angle_beta   90.00
_cell.angle_gamma   90.00
#
_symmetry.space_group_name_H-M   'P 1'
#
loop_
_entity.id
_entity.type
_entity.pdbx_description
1 polymer ?
#
loop_
_entity_poly.entity_id
_entity_poly.type
_entity_poly.pdbx_seq_one_letter_code
_entity_poly.pdbx_strand_id
1 'polypeptide(L)'
;MTLKAVAAEIGKTHANLLHHFGSAAGLQAELARTLAEQVTASIGETVERARAGLADPREIVDRTFDAFHEGAGALAAWMILSGNRDALDPILQSIRALVLQLTQGHEDHGVPQITLKLVLQALGDSLLGAPIAEALGLPRDAAREQAADSLRKRLEALHSKG
;
A
#
# COMPACT_ATOMS: atom_id res chain seq x y z
N MET A 1 6.48 -8.78 -13.33
CA MET A 1 5.72 -9.98 -12.94
C MET A 1 5.01 -10.53 -14.16
N THR A 2 5.16 -11.82 -14.46
CA THR A 2 4.49 -12.48 -15.59
C THR A 2 3.38 -13.39 -15.06
N LEU A 3 2.40 -13.72 -15.92
CA LEU A 3 1.34 -14.66 -15.58
C LEU A 3 1.88 -16.04 -15.16
N LYS A 4 2.99 -16.46 -15.78
CA LYS A 4 3.70 -17.70 -15.43
C LYS A 4 4.29 -17.65 -14.02
N ALA A 5 4.88 -16.53 -13.62
CA ALA A 5 5.42 -16.32 -12.27
C ALA A 5 4.30 -16.34 -11.22
N VAL A 6 3.17 -15.69 -11.51
CA VAL A 6 1.99 -15.71 -10.62
C VAL A 6 1.42 -17.13 -10.50
N ALA A 7 1.33 -17.87 -11.61
CA ALA A 7 0.87 -19.27 -11.59
C ALA A 7 1.75 -20.16 -10.72
N ALA A 8 3.06 -19.98 -10.79
CA ALA A 8 4.02 -20.72 -9.98
C ALA A 8 3.85 -20.41 -8.48
N GLU A 9 3.66 -19.12 -8.14
CA GLU A 9 3.49 -18.67 -6.76
C GLU A 9 2.24 -19.26 -6.09
N ILE A 10 1.14 -19.39 -6.82
CA ILE A 10 -0.11 -19.97 -6.29
C ILE A 10 -0.28 -21.46 -6.58
N GLY A 11 0.75 -22.13 -7.10
CA GLY A 11 0.73 -23.58 -7.37
C GLY A 11 -0.29 -24.04 -8.41
N LYS A 12 -0.67 -23.16 -9.35
CA LYS A 12 -1.62 -23.46 -10.43
C LYS A 12 -0.93 -23.35 -11.79
N THR A 13 -1.47 -24.05 -12.78
CA THR A 13 -0.98 -23.93 -14.16
C THR A 13 -1.48 -22.65 -14.82
N HIS A 14 -0.70 -22.10 -15.74
CA HIS A 14 -1.08 -20.94 -16.55
C HIS A 14 -2.43 -21.12 -17.25
N ALA A 15 -2.71 -22.31 -17.79
CA ALA A 15 -3.98 -22.64 -18.43
C ALA A 15 -5.17 -22.59 -17.43
N ASN A 16 -4.99 -23.09 -16.21
CA ASN A 16 -6.02 -23.03 -15.17
C ASN A 16 -6.33 -21.60 -14.74
N LEU A 17 -5.32 -20.73 -14.67
CA LEU A 17 -5.54 -19.32 -14.35
C LEU A 17 -6.32 -18.61 -15.45
N LEU A 18 -5.95 -18.83 -16.72
CA LEU A 18 -6.68 -18.25 -17.84
C LEU A 18 -8.13 -18.77 -17.92
N HIS A 19 -8.36 -20.04 -17.60
CA HIS A 19 -9.71 -20.60 -17.56
C HIS A 19 -10.58 -19.95 -16.48
N HIS A 20 -10.03 -19.72 -15.28
CA HIS A 20 -10.75 -19.11 -14.16
C HIS A 20 -10.99 -17.61 -14.33
N PHE A 21 -10.00 -16.88 -14.82
CA PHE A 21 -10.01 -15.40 -14.86
C PHE A 21 -10.24 -14.84 -16.27
N GLY A 22 -10.36 -15.70 -17.26
CA GLY A 22 -10.66 -15.35 -18.66
C GLY A 22 -9.51 -14.65 -19.40
N SER A 23 -8.65 -13.91 -18.69
CA SER A 23 -7.53 -13.14 -19.26
C SER A 23 -6.48 -12.78 -18.22
N ALA A 24 -5.29 -12.36 -18.68
CA ALA A 24 -4.27 -11.78 -17.81
C ALA A 24 -4.77 -10.51 -17.09
N ALA A 25 -5.54 -9.68 -17.78
CA ALA A 25 -6.16 -8.48 -17.20
C ALA A 25 -7.17 -8.83 -16.09
N GLY A 26 -7.98 -9.86 -16.28
CA GLY A 26 -8.90 -10.34 -15.25
C GLY A 26 -8.18 -10.88 -14.01
N LEU A 27 -7.09 -11.62 -14.21
CA LEU A 27 -6.25 -12.09 -13.12
C LEU A 27 -5.59 -10.93 -12.35
N GLN A 28 -5.08 -9.94 -13.07
CA GLN A 28 -4.50 -8.73 -12.45
C GLN A 28 -5.53 -8.03 -11.57
N ALA A 29 -6.76 -7.83 -12.08
CA ALA A 29 -7.83 -7.16 -11.35
C ALA A 29 -8.20 -7.93 -10.06
N GLU A 30 -8.29 -9.25 -10.12
CA GLU A 30 -8.63 -10.08 -8.96
C GLU A 30 -7.50 -10.10 -7.91
N LEU A 31 -6.25 -10.19 -8.34
CA LEU A 31 -5.10 -10.07 -7.44
C LEU A 31 -5.04 -8.69 -6.79
N ALA A 32 -5.26 -7.63 -7.56
CA ALA A 32 -5.30 -6.28 -7.07
C ALA A 32 -6.40 -6.09 -6.01
N ARG A 33 -7.60 -6.58 -6.26
CA ARG A 33 -8.72 -6.52 -5.32
C ARG A 33 -8.40 -7.25 -4.01
N THR A 34 -7.97 -8.49 -4.10
CA THR A 34 -7.67 -9.32 -2.94
C THR A 34 -6.56 -8.71 -2.08
N LEU A 35 -5.47 -8.28 -2.72
CA LEU A 35 -4.34 -7.66 -2.03
C LEU A 35 -4.73 -6.32 -1.39
N ALA A 36 -5.48 -5.49 -2.10
CA ALA A 36 -5.94 -4.20 -1.57
C ALA A 36 -6.86 -4.37 -0.35
N GLU A 37 -7.78 -5.33 -0.39
CA GLU A 37 -8.66 -5.63 0.75
C GLU A 37 -7.86 -6.10 1.98
N GLN A 38 -6.90 -6.99 1.81
CA GLN A 38 -6.04 -7.48 2.89
C GLN A 38 -5.17 -6.37 3.49
N VAL A 39 -4.53 -5.59 2.65
CA VAL A 39 -3.64 -4.50 3.08
C VAL A 39 -4.41 -3.41 3.81
N THR A 40 -5.53 -2.95 3.24
CA THR A 40 -6.35 -1.88 3.85
C THR A 40 -6.98 -2.33 5.17
N ALA A 41 -7.42 -3.58 5.29
CA ALA A 41 -7.92 -4.13 6.54
C ALA A 41 -6.83 -4.15 7.62
N SER A 42 -5.62 -4.62 7.29
CA SER A 42 -4.49 -4.66 8.22
C SER A 42 -4.05 -3.26 8.67
N ILE A 43 -4.00 -2.29 7.75
CA ILE A 43 -3.66 -0.90 8.07
C ILE A 43 -4.76 -0.29 8.94
N GLY A 44 -6.03 -0.48 8.60
CA GLY A 44 -7.17 0.02 9.38
C GLY A 44 -7.14 -0.46 10.83
N GLU A 45 -6.93 -1.76 11.05
CA GLU A 45 -6.76 -2.33 12.39
C GLU A 45 -5.59 -1.71 13.15
N THR A 46 -4.46 -1.50 12.47
CA THR A 46 -3.28 -0.87 13.09
C THR A 46 -3.55 0.58 13.49
N VAL A 47 -4.27 1.35 12.65
CA VAL A 47 -4.67 2.72 12.97
C VAL A 47 -5.58 2.75 14.21
N GLU A 48 -6.58 1.88 14.29
CA GLU A 48 -7.47 1.82 15.45
C GLU A 48 -6.71 1.44 16.74
N ARG A 49 -5.79 0.49 16.66
CA ARG A 49 -4.91 0.14 17.79
C ARG A 49 -4.01 1.32 18.22
N ALA A 50 -3.46 2.06 17.27
CA ALA A 50 -2.63 3.23 17.56
C ALA A 50 -3.47 4.35 18.21
N ARG A 51 -4.69 4.58 17.75
CA ARG A 51 -5.65 5.53 18.37
C ARG A 51 -6.00 5.15 19.81
N ALA A 52 -6.10 3.85 20.08
CA ALA A 52 -6.34 3.32 21.42
C ALA A 52 -5.09 3.30 22.32
N GLY A 53 -3.93 3.75 21.81
CA GLY A 53 -2.65 3.67 22.55
C GLY A 53 -2.09 2.26 22.68
N LEU A 54 -2.56 1.32 21.87
CA LEU A 54 -2.19 -0.10 21.87
C LEU A 54 -1.15 -0.47 20.80
N ALA A 55 -0.76 0.48 19.97
CA ALA A 55 0.26 0.30 18.94
C ALA A 55 1.02 1.63 18.72
N ASP A 56 2.29 1.52 18.30
CA ASP A 56 3.07 2.67 17.87
C ASP A 56 2.56 3.14 16.49
N PRO A 57 2.31 4.44 16.28
CA PRO A 57 1.97 4.97 14.95
C PRO A 57 2.97 4.59 13.85
N ARG A 58 4.22 4.31 14.20
CA ARG A 58 5.22 3.80 13.27
C ARG A 58 4.79 2.49 12.60
N GLU A 59 4.04 1.62 13.29
CA GLU A 59 3.55 0.37 12.70
C GLU A 59 2.68 0.61 11.46
N ILE A 60 1.99 1.75 11.37
CA ILE A 60 1.20 2.13 10.18
C ILE A 60 2.12 2.32 8.98
N VAL A 61 3.25 2.99 9.17
CA VAL A 61 4.25 3.21 8.13
C VAL A 61 4.88 1.88 7.73
N ASP A 62 5.31 1.09 8.68
CA ASP A 62 5.96 -0.20 8.43
C ASP A 62 5.05 -1.14 7.65
N ARG A 63 3.78 -1.29 8.04
CA ARG A 63 2.82 -2.12 7.31
C ARG A 63 2.55 -1.63 5.90
N THR A 64 2.50 -0.31 5.71
CA THR A 64 2.30 0.26 4.37
C THR A 64 3.50 -0.03 3.47
N PHE A 65 4.71 0.22 3.94
CA PHE A 65 5.93 -0.04 3.18
C PHE A 65 6.10 -1.53 2.89
N ASP A 66 5.89 -2.39 3.88
CA ASP A 66 6.00 -3.84 3.72
C ASP A 66 5.02 -4.37 2.67
N ALA A 67 3.77 -3.92 2.68
CA ALA A 67 2.78 -4.31 1.67
C ALA A 67 3.24 -4.01 0.23
N PHE A 68 3.85 -2.84 0.00
CA PHE A 68 4.38 -2.48 -1.32
C PHE A 68 5.63 -3.29 -1.68
N HIS A 69 6.50 -3.58 -0.72
CA HIS A 69 7.69 -4.41 -0.93
C HIS A 69 7.35 -5.90 -1.15
N GLU A 70 6.32 -6.41 -0.49
CA GLU A 70 5.88 -7.80 -0.57
C GLU A 70 5.09 -8.14 -1.84
N GLY A 71 4.72 -7.16 -2.64
CA GLY A 71 4.10 -7.43 -3.94
C GLY A 71 3.21 -6.34 -4.50
N ALA A 72 2.62 -5.47 -3.69
CA ALA A 72 1.71 -4.45 -4.19
C ALA A 72 2.39 -3.48 -5.18
N GLY A 73 3.65 -3.12 -4.94
CA GLY A 73 4.43 -2.26 -5.83
C GLY A 73 4.66 -2.90 -7.20
N ALA A 74 5.11 -4.16 -7.22
CA ALA A 74 5.33 -4.90 -8.47
C ALA A 74 4.03 -5.12 -9.24
N LEU A 75 2.92 -5.41 -8.55
CA LEU A 75 1.61 -5.56 -9.16
C LEU A 75 1.13 -4.25 -9.78
N ALA A 76 1.25 -3.13 -9.08
CA ALA A 76 0.90 -1.81 -9.59
C ALA A 76 1.73 -1.46 -10.84
N ALA A 77 3.04 -1.67 -10.81
CA ALA A 77 3.92 -1.46 -11.96
C ALA A 77 3.51 -2.34 -13.16
N TRP A 78 3.19 -3.61 -12.91
CA TRP A 78 2.74 -4.52 -13.97
C TRP A 78 1.43 -4.05 -14.61
N MET A 79 0.45 -3.64 -13.83
CA MET A 79 -0.83 -3.12 -14.34
C MET A 79 -0.64 -1.85 -15.19
N ILE A 80 0.19 -0.93 -14.74
CA ILE A 80 0.48 0.32 -15.46
C ILE A 80 1.20 0.02 -16.78
N LEU A 81 2.25 -0.79 -16.75
CA LEU A 81 3.06 -1.14 -17.94
C LEU A 81 2.31 -1.99 -18.96
N SER A 82 1.38 -2.83 -18.52
CA SER A 82 0.52 -3.62 -19.41
C SER A 82 -0.68 -2.83 -19.97
N GLY A 83 -0.85 -1.57 -19.58
CA GLY A 83 -1.96 -0.72 -20.00
C GLY A 83 -3.30 -1.05 -19.33
N ASN A 84 -3.32 -1.95 -18.35
CA ASN A 84 -4.53 -2.36 -17.62
C ASN A 84 -4.80 -1.43 -16.44
N ARG A 85 -5.05 -0.15 -16.73
CA ARG A 85 -5.29 0.86 -15.68
C ARG A 85 -6.59 0.63 -14.91
N ASP A 86 -7.57 0.02 -15.53
CA ASP A 86 -8.87 -0.28 -14.89
C ASP A 86 -8.70 -1.28 -13.73
N ALA A 87 -7.66 -2.10 -13.74
CA ALA A 87 -7.32 -2.98 -12.63
C ALA A 87 -6.85 -2.23 -11.36
N LEU A 88 -6.52 -0.93 -11.47
CA LEU A 88 -6.25 -0.07 -10.31
C LEU A 88 -7.54 0.34 -9.56
N ASP A 89 -8.69 0.30 -10.19
CA ASP A 89 -9.96 0.73 -9.59
C ASP A 89 -10.27 0.02 -8.27
N PRO A 90 -10.12 -1.30 -8.13
CA PRO A 90 -10.32 -1.99 -6.86
C PRO A 90 -9.38 -1.48 -5.76
N ILE A 91 -8.15 -1.16 -6.08
CA ILE A 91 -7.17 -0.61 -5.14
C ILE A 91 -7.62 0.78 -4.67
N LEU A 92 -7.99 1.65 -5.62
CA LEU A 92 -8.44 3.01 -5.31
C LEU A 92 -9.72 3.00 -4.49
N GLN A 93 -10.65 2.08 -4.77
CA GLN A 93 -11.88 1.90 -3.99
C GLN A 93 -11.58 1.43 -2.57
N SER A 94 -10.65 0.49 -2.38
CA SER A 94 -10.25 0.01 -1.05
C SER A 94 -9.58 1.11 -0.23
N ILE A 95 -8.71 1.91 -0.83
CA ILE A 95 -8.07 3.06 -0.18
C ILE A 95 -9.15 4.10 0.22
N ARG A 96 -10.08 4.39 -0.68
CA ARG A 96 -11.18 5.32 -0.38
C ARG A 96 -12.06 4.81 0.76
N ALA A 97 -12.42 3.55 0.77
CA ALA A 97 -13.21 2.93 1.82
C ALA A 97 -12.49 3.01 3.18
N LEU A 98 -11.19 2.72 3.22
CA LEU A 98 -10.37 2.86 4.42
C LEU A 98 -10.37 4.31 4.94
N VAL A 99 -10.12 5.29 4.08
CA VAL A 99 -10.12 6.71 4.46
C VAL A 99 -11.49 7.12 5.02
N LEU A 100 -12.58 6.72 4.38
CA LEU A 100 -13.93 6.99 4.86
C LEU A 100 -14.19 6.35 6.23
N GLN A 101 -13.78 5.10 6.43
CA GLN A 101 -13.88 4.42 7.73
C GLN A 101 -13.10 5.18 8.81
N LEU A 102 -11.88 5.58 8.53
CA LEU A 102 -11.01 6.26 9.49
C LEU A 102 -11.46 7.69 9.83
N THR A 103 -12.25 8.32 8.97
CA THR A 103 -12.81 9.67 9.19
C THR A 103 -14.21 9.67 9.79
N GLN A 104 -14.91 8.54 9.80
CA GLN A 104 -16.24 8.43 10.39
C GLN A 104 -16.21 8.68 11.90
N GLY A 105 -17.00 9.66 12.36
CA GLY A 105 -17.11 10.00 13.79
C GLY A 105 -15.88 10.68 14.40
N HIS A 106 -14.91 11.05 13.59
CA HIS A 106 -13.72 11.77 13.99
C HIS A 106 -13.56 13.05 13.18
N GLU A 107 -12.93 14.08 13.79
CA GLU A 107 -12.50 15.23 13.01
C GLU A 107 -11.49 14.79 11.94
N ASP A 108 -11.59 15.37 10.74
CA ASP A 108 -10.60 15.12 9.68
C ASP A 108 -9.25 15.73 10.08
N HIS A 109 -8.39 14.92 10.66
CA HIS A 109 -7.03 15.27 11.01
C HIS A 109 -6.04 15.17 9.84
N GLY A 110 -6.54 15.26 8.60
CA GLY A 110 -5.74 15.17 7.38
C GLY A 110 -5.43 13.72 6.99
N VAL A 111 -6.32 12.77 7.30
CA VAL A 111 -6.20 11.36 6.90
C VAL A 111 -6.00 11.19 5.39
N PRO A 112 -6.76 11.87 4.50
CA PRO A 112 -6.52 11.76 3.06
C PRO A 112 -5.11 12.18 2.65
N GLN A 113 -4.57 13.28 3.21
CA GLN A 113 -3.25 13.80 2.88
C GLN A 113 -2.14 12.85 3.39
N ILE A 114 -2.30 12.30 4.58
CA ILE A 114 -1.38 11.31 5.15
C ILE A 114 -1.38 10.05 4.27
N THR A 115 -2.56 9.57 3.89
CA THR A 115 -2.72 8.38 3.04
C THR A 115 -2.04 8.59 1.68
N LEU A 116 -2.30 9.71 1.01
CA LEU A 116 -1.67 10.03 -0.27
C LEU A 116 -0.14 10.01 -0.16
N LYS A 117 0.40 10.66 0.87
CA LYS A 117 1.85 10.73 1.09
C LYS A 117 2.46 9.36 1.33
N LEU A 118 1.87 8.56 2.24
CA LEU A 118 2.37 7.23 2.57
C LEU A 118 2.32 6.28 1.38
N VAL A 119 1.22 6.25 0.64
CA VAL A 119 1.05 5.37 -0.53
C VAL A 119 2.08 5.70 -1.60
N LEU A 120 2.26 6.99 -1.93
CA LEU A 120 3.23 7.40 -2.96
C LEU A 120 4.67 7.15 -2.52
N GLN A 121 5.01 7.39 -1.25
CA GLN A 121 6.35 7.10 -0.72
C GLN A 121 6.64 5.60 -0.72
N ALA A 122 5.72 4.77 -0.24
CA ALA A 122 5.88 3.32 -0.19
C ALA A 122 5.97 2.70 -1.60
N LEU A 123 5.13 3.14 -2.52
CA LEU A 123 5.18 2.71 -3.92
C LEU A 123 6.52 3.09 -4.57
N GLY A 124 6.92 4.35 -4.46
CA GLY A 124 8.19 4.83 -5.02
C GLY A 124 9.40 4.10 -4.42
N ASP A 125 9.41 3.90 -3.11
CA ASP A 125 10.47 3.18 -2.40
C ASP A 125 10.57 1.70 -2.82
N SER A 126 9.43 1.03 -3.03
CA SER A 126 9.40 -0.37 -3.47
C SER A 126 9.98 -0.57 -4.88
N LEU A 127 9.87 0.42 -5.75
CA LEU A 127 10.31 0.34 -7.14
C LEU A 127 11.71 0.93 -7.37
N LEU A 128 12.03 2.04 -6.74
CA LEU A 128 13.23 2.85 -7.01
C LEU A 128 14.03 3.21 -5.76
N GLY A 129 13.56 2.84 -4.56
CA GLY A 129 14.17 3.28 -3.30
C GLY A 129 15.63 2.86 -3.15
N ALA A 130 15.97 1.62 -3.50
CA ALA A 130 17.35 1.12 -3.40
C ALA A 130 18.34 1.91 -4.28
N PRO A 131 18.13 2.03 -5.61
CA PRO A 131 19.08 2.77 -6.45
C PRO A 131 19.11 4.27 -6.14
N ILE A 132 18.00 4.88 -5.71
CA ILE A 132 18.00 6.30 -5.32
C ILE A 132 18.76 6.51 -4.01
N ALA A 133 18.54 5.70 -2.99
CA ALA A 133 19.27 5.79 -1.73
C ALA A 133 20.77 5.62 -1.93
N GLU A 134 21.18 4.63 -2.74
CA GLU A 134 22.58 4.41 -3.10
C GLU A 134 23.18 5.63 -3.81
N ALA A 135 22.51 6.18 -4.81
CA ALA A 135 22.98 7.35 -5.56
C ALA A 135 23.13 8.60 -4.68
N LEU A 136 22.33 8.71 -3.62
CA LEU A 136 22.35 9.83 -2.68
C LEU A 136 23.25 9.57 -1.45
N GLY A 137 23.87 8.40 -1.34
CA GLY A 137 24.65 8.01 -0.16
C GLY A 137 23.83 7.87 1.12
N LEU A 138 22.55 7.52 1.00
CA LEU A 138 21.62 7.36 2.11
C LEU A 138 21.42 5.88 2.47
N PRO A 139 21.05 5.58 3.73
CA PRO A 139 20.65 4.23 4.13
C PRO A 139 19.44 3.75 3.29
N ARG A 140 19.32 2.42 3.10
CA ARG A 140 18.23 1.82 2.31
C ARG A 140 16.84 2.17 2.85
N ASP A 141 16.70 2.31 4.15
CA ASP A 141 15.47 2.60 4.87
C ASP A 141 15.17 4.09 5.04
N ALA A 142 15.97 4.98 4.45
CA ALA A 142 15.84 6.43 4.62
C ALA A 142 14.44 6.95 4.29
N ALA A 143 13.79 6.46 3.24
CA ALA A 143 12.44 6.87 2.86
C ALA A 143 11.40 6.45 3.92
N ARG A 144 11.53 5.24 4.46
CA ARG A 144 10.67 4.70 5.53
C ARG A 144 10.83 5.52 6.82
N GLU A 145 12.06 5.83 7.21
CA GLU A 145 12.36 6.66 8.39
C GLU A 145 11.79 8.07 8.24
N GLN A 146 11.94 8.69 7.07
CA GLN A 146 11.36 10.01 6.79
C GLN A 146 9.82 9.98 6.83
N ALA A 147 9.19 8.91 6.38
CA ALA A 147 7.75 8.73 6.46
C ALA A 147 7.28 8.62 7.92
N ALA A 148 7.99 7.83 8.74
CA ALA A 148 7.70 7.66 10.16
C ALA A 148 7.84 8.98 10.93
N ASP A 149 8.92 9.72 10.69
CA ASP A 149 9.14 11.05 11.30
C ASP A 149 8.06 12.07 10.91
N SER A 150 7.63 12.03 9.65
CA SER A 150 6.57 12.90 9.16
C SER A 150 5.23 12.61 9.83
N LEU A 151 4.89 11.34 10.00
CA LEU A 151 3.67 10.93 10.69
C LEU A 151 3.71 11.34 12.17
N ARG A 152 4.81 11.06 12.86
CA ARG A 152 4.98 11.45 14.26
C ARG A 152 4.80 12.96 14.47
N LYS A 153 5.49 13.80 13.70
CA LYS A 153 5.38 15.26 13.77
C LYS A 153 3.94 15.74 13.52
N ARG A 154 3.23 15.09 12.60
CA ARG A 154 1.83 15.42 12.32
C ARG A 154 0.93 15.11 13.52
N LEU A 155 1.11 13.95 14.15
CA LEU A 155 0.34 13.55 15.32
C LEU A 155 0.62 14.44 16.53
N GLU A 156 1.89 14.78 16.78
CA GLU A 156 2.28 15.73 17.83
C GLU A 156 1.64 17.10 17.65
N ALA A 157 1.61 17.60 16.40
CA ALA A 157 0.98 18.88 16.08
C ALA A 157 -0.54 18.88 16.28
N LEU A 158 -1.20 17.73 16.18
CA LEU A 158 -2.63 17.58 16.45
C LEU A 158 -2.89 17.61 17.97
N HIS A 159 -2.08 16.91 18.76
CA HIS A 159 -2.21 16.88 20.23
C HIS A 159 -1.89 18.23 20.89
N SER A 160 -1.08 19.07 20.27
CA SER A 160 -0.74 20.39 20.80
C SER A 160 -1.80 21.48 20.56
N LYS A 161 -2.82 21.18 19.75
CA LYS A 161 -3.91 22.12 19.40
C LYS A 161 -5.24 21.83 20.12
N GLY A 162 -5.32 20.74 20.84
CA GLY A 162 -6.46 20.35 21.68
C GLY A 162 -6.20 20.62 23.15
#